data_8d7da4a3c50d4d20bfabca098f0388b0
#
_entry.id   8d7da4a3c50d4d20bfabca098f0388b0
#
_cell.length_a   1.000
_cell.length_b   1.000
_cell.length_c   1.000
_cell.angle_alpha   90.00
_cell.angle_beta   90.00
_cell.angle_gamma   90.00
#
_symmetry.space_group_name_H-M   'P 1'
#
loop_
_entity.id
_entity.type
_entity.pdbx_description
1 polymer ?
#
loop_
_entity_poly.entity_id
_entity_poly.type
_entity_poly.pdbx_seq_one_letter_code
_entity_poly.pdbx_strand_id
1 'polypeptide(L)'
;MTLSVVVLASAGIGHTLISSLDSGIARVDPFKDMKNRPRAGHGMNVLMVGTDGRDRITEAERQRYRLGGEPCHCTDTLMIVHISEDRDRASVVSLPRDSYAETPPHTDRTTGERHHGHPLKINAAYAEGGPQLTVRTVEHMTHVKIDHYLEVDFTSFMKTVDVLGGVKICTDRRLKDSYTGLDLAPGNHTLRGGEALQYVRSRHADASSDLGRMKRQQRFLAGLVDRATSSGILLNPLKFRDVTRAVLGSVRADRGFGTDELLDLGRAMRTFSPSSSEFTTVPIGRMGYAVKGIGSTVKWDPVRSERLFKALRDDKPLATAPRTARRGTAVRVEVAPQQIRVQVENGTGTPGLAKRVDAALRATGFRTTGRPATGRDTSVRRTVISHDPRWDRSAKSLAAALPGSELRAVPGLGPTLKVTAGTESHQVRRVRADDPEQGESGVVRGNEVGCA
;
A
#
# COMPACT_ATOMS: atom_id res chain seq x y z
N MET A 1 19.62 -54.46 -3.76
CA MET A 1 18.22 -54.30 -4.25
C MET A 1 17.34 -53.45 -3.37
N THR A 2 17.51 -53.39 -2.07
CA THR A 2 16.66 -52.57 -1.15
C THR A 2 16.82 -51.08 -1.28
N LEU A 3 18.00 -50.58 -1.59
CA LEU A 3 18.26 -49.12 -1.72
C LEU A 3 17.55 -48.51 -2.97
N SER A 4 17.50 -49.26 -4.07
CA SER A 4 16.83 -48.83 -5.32
C SER A 4 15.31 -48.72 -5.18
N VAL A 5 14.69 -49.59 -4.38
CA VAL A 5 13.25 -49.57 -4.13
C VAL A 5 12.86 -48.39 -3.24
N VAL A 6 13.68 -48.04 -2.27
CA VAL A 6 13.45 -46.86 -1.41
C VAL A 6 13.58 -45.54 -2.20
N VAL A 7 14.56 -45.45 -3.10
CA VAL A 7 14.75 -44.30 -3.99
C VAL A 7 13.60 -44.18 -5.01
N LEU A 8 13.15 -45.28 -5.61
CA LEU A 8 12.00 -45.28 -6.50
C LEU A 8 10.68 -45.00 -5.78
N ALA A 9 10.49 -45.53 -4.56
CA ALA A 9 9.31 -45.21 -3.76
C ALA A 9 9.28 -43.74 -3.31
N SER A 10 10.42 -43.20 -2.91
CA SER A 10 10.51 -41.77 -2.52
C SER A 10 10.33 -40.83 -3.74
N ALA A 11 10.86 -41.21 -4.92
CA ALA A 11 10.65 -40.48 -6.17
C ALA A 11 9.20 -40.60 -6.66
N GLY A 12 8.57 -41.76 -6.54
CA GLY A 12 7.17 -42.00 -6.91
C GLY A 12 6.20 -41.23 -5.97
N ILE A 13 6.45 -41.21 -4.67
CA ILE A 13 5.67 -40.43 -3.70
C ILE A 13 5.87 -38.94 -3.97
N GLY A 14 7.08 -38.48 -4.27
CA GLY A 14 7.38 -37.13 -4.65
C GLY A 14 6.58 -36.71 -5.90
N HIS A 15 6.60 -37.50 -6.95
CA HIS A 15 5.94 -37.21 -8.21
C HIS A 15 4.40 -37.19 -8.11
N THR A 16 3.79 -38.13 -7.38
CA THR A 16 2.34 -38.14 -7.14
C THR A 16 1.87 -36.98 -6.24
N LEU A 17 2.68 -36.56 -5.30
CA LEU A 17 2.40 -35.37 -4.47
C LEU A 17 2.44 -34.09 -5.33
N ILE A 18 3.42 -33.98 -6.21
CA ILE A 18 3.64 -32.84 -7.09
C ILE A 18 2.51 -32.73 -8.11
N SER A 19 2.16 -33.81 -8.82
CA SER A 19 1.07 -33.81 -9.81
C SER A 19 -0.31 -33.52 -9.19
N SER A 20 -0.53 -33.91 -7.92
CA SER A 20 -1.78 -33.61 -7.20
C SER A 20 -1.91 -32.13 -6.77
N LEU A 21 -0.82 -31.39 -6.70
CA LEU A 21 -0.85 -29.93 -6.43
C LEU A 21 -1.23 -29.15 -7.68
N ASP A 22 -0.71 -29.56 -8.83
CA ASP A 22 -0.94 -28.86 -10.10
C ASP A 22 -2.41 -29.01 -10.59
N SER A 23 -3.01 -30.16 -10.37
CA SER A 23 -4.41 -30.43 -10.77
C SER A 23 -5.45 -29.64 -9.95
N GLY A 24 -5.07 -29.09 -8.79
CA GLY A 24 -5.96 -28.31 -7.92
C GLY A 24 -6.06 -26.81 -8.26
N ILE A 25 -5.19 -26.30 -9.14
CA ILE A 25 -5.13 -24.86 -9.45
C ILE A 25 -6.08 -24.53 -10.61
N ALA A 26 -6.97 -23.57 -10.41
CA ALA A 26 -7.77 -23.04 -11.50
C ALA A 26 -6.87 -22.23 -12.45
N ARG A 27 -6.84 -22.63 -13.74
CA ARG A 27 -5.91 -22.05 -14.71
C ARG A 27 -6.55 -20.95 -15.53
N VAL A 28 -5.78 -19.88 -15.75
CA VAL A 28 -6.06 -18.82 -16.72
C VAL A 28 -4.90 -18.72 -17.71
N ASP A 29 -5.14 -18.10 -18.84
CA ASP A 29 -4.11 -17.92 -19.87
C ASP A 29 -4.01 -16.45 -20.28
N PRO A 30 -3.43 -15.59 -19.40
CA PRO A 30 -3.31 -14.16 -19.68
C PRO A 30 -2.26 -13.85 -20.73
N PHE A 31 -1.38 -14.80 -21.05
CA PHE A 31 -0.25 -14.61 -21.96
C PHE A 31 -0.49 -15.16 -23.36
N LYS A 32 -1.67 -15.77 -23.61
CA LYS A 32 -2.00 -16.36 -24.91
C LYS A 32 -1.86 -15.32 -26.02
N ASP A 33 -1.15 -15.68 -27.09
CA ASP A 33 -0.95 -14.87 -28.30
C ASP A 33 -0.38 -13.46 -28.06
N MET A 34 0.21 -13.18 -26.90
CA MET A 34 0.83 -11.89 -26.61
C MET A 34 2.14 -11.72 -27.39
N LYS A 35 2.19 -10.67 -28.21
CA LYS A 35 3.39 -10.24 -28.96
C LYS A 35 3.89 -8.90 -28.42
N ASN A 36 5.16 -8.58 -28.71
CA ASN A 36 5.78 -7.29 -28.37
C ASN A 36 5.74 -6.96 -26.86
N ARG A 37 5.95 -7.98 -26.03
CA ARG A 37 6.07 -7.79 -24.58
C ARG A 37 7.38 -7.08 -24.22
N PRO A 38 7.47 -6.41 -23.07
CA PRO A 38 8.72 -5.88 -22.57
C PRO A 38 9.81 -6.96 -22.52
N ARG A 39 11.07 -6.54 -22.58
CA ARG A 39 12.20 -7.47 -22.39
C ARG A 39 12.15 -8.05 -20.97
N ALA A 40 12.58 -9.30 -20.84
CA ALA A 40 12.77 -9.89 -19.52
C ALA A 40 13.80 -9.06 -18.74
N GLY A 41 13.46 -8.71 -17.50
CA GLY A 41 14.38 -8.17 -16.52
C GLY A 41 15.07 -9.29 -15.73
N HIS A 42 15.70 -8.92 -14.64
CA HIS A 42 16.19 -9.85 -13.63
C HIS A 42 15.07 -10.17 -12.62
N GLY A 43 15.18 -11.30 -11.94
CA GLY A 43 14.17 -11.76 -11.00
C GLY A 43 12.86 -12.21 -11.65
N MET A 44 11.79 -12.23 -10.88
CA MET A 44 10.46 -12.70 -11.30
C MET A 44 9.38 -11.70 -10.92
N ASN A 45 8.54 -11.31 -11.87
CA ASN A 45 7.45 -10.37 -11.66
C ASN A 45 6.10 -11.08 -11.72
N VAL A 46 5.36 -11.07 -10.63
CA VAL A 46 4.02 -11.62 -10.51
C VAL A 46 3.00 -10.49 -10.45
N LEU A 47 2.05 -10.44 -11.38
CA LEU A 47 0.90 -9.55 -11.26
C LEU A 47 -0.17 -10.23 -10.41
N MET A 48 -0.36 -9.72 -9.20
CA MET A 48 -1.41 -10.16 -8.29
C MET A 48 -2.64 -9.26 -8.45
N VAL A 49 -3.78 -9.89 -8.72
CA VAL A 49 -5.05 -9.22 -8.97
C VAL A 49 -6.09 -9.71 -7.98
N GLY A 50 -6.73 -8.77 -7.28
CA GLY A 50 -7.88 -9.06 -6.43
C GLY A 50 -9.17 -8.72 -7.16
N THR A 51 -10.05 -9.71 -7.32
CA THR A 51 -11.37 -9.55 -7.92
C THR A 51 -12.46 -9.61 -6.86
N ASP A 52 -13.63 -9.06 -7.15
CA ASP A 52 -14.79 -9.14 -6.28
C ASP A 52 -15.69 -10.35 -6.59
N GLY A 53 -15.12 -11.43 -7.13
CA GLY A 53 -15.82 -12.67 -7.39
C GLY A 53 -16.52 -13.22 -6.15
N ARG A 54 -17.84 -13.46 -6.26
CA ARG A 54 -18.72 -13.82 -5.13
C ARG A 54 -19.50 -15.12 -5.38
N ASP A 55 -19.18 -15.83 -6.43
CA ASP A 55 -19.96 -17.00 -6.90
C ASP A 55 -20.03 -18.14 -5.88
N ARG A 56 -19.08 -18.18 -4.96
CA ARG A 56 -18.96 -19.22 -3.93
C ARG A 56 -19.21 -18.71 -2.49
N ILE A 57 -19.73 -17.47 -2.35
CA ILE A 57 -20.03 -16.87 -1.05
C ILE A 57 -21.45 -17.25 -0.67
N THR A 58 -21.62 -17.81 0.53
CA THR A 58 -22.95 -18.10 1.08
C THR A 58 -23.69 -16.82 1.45
N GLU A 59 -25.04 -16.89 1.45
CA GLU A 59 -25.85 -15.73 1.85
C GLU A 59 -25.56 -15.29 3.30
N ALA A 60 -25.32 -16.24 4.21
CA ALA A 60 -24.90 -15.94 5.58
C ALA A 60 -23.59 -15.17 5.66
N GLU A 61 -22.58 -15.55 4.86
CA GLU A 61 -21.30 -14.82 4.77
C GLU A 61 -21.50 -13.46 4.12
N ARG A 62 -22.33 -13.36 3.09
CA ARG A 62 -22.66 -12.10 2.42
C ARG A 62 -23.22 -11.08 3.41
N GLN A 63 -24.18 -11.49 4.23
CA GLN A 63 -24.78 -10.64 5.25
C GLN A 63 -23.79 -10.33 6.37
N ARG A 64 -23.13 -11.36 6.92
CA ARG A 64 -22.19 -11.21 8.05
C ARG A 64 -21.03 -10.27 7.74
N TYR A 65 -20.43 -10.36 6.55
CA TYR A 65 -19.26 -9.58 6.16
C TYR A 65 -19.59 -8.40 5.26
N ARG A 66 -20.87 -8.08 5.10
CA ARG A 66 -21.37 -6.97 4.28
C ARG A 66 -20.79 -6.99 2.87
N LEU A 67 -20.94 -8.13 2.21
CA LEU A 67 -20.49 -8.33 0.83
C LEU A 67 -21.59 -8.02 -0.19
N GLY A 68 -22.44 -7.02 0.10
CA GLY A 68 -23.50 -6.55 -0.77
C GLY A 68 -23.00 -5.72 -1.97
N GLY A 69 -23.94 -5.33 -2.84
CA GLY A 69 -23.70 -4.59 -4.08
C GLY A 69 -23.54 -5.51 -5.29
N GLU A 70 -23.72 -4.95 -6.50
CA GLU A 70 -23.51 -5.67 -7.75
C GLU A 70 -22.03 -5.95 -7.98
N PRO A 71 -21.66 -7.18 -8.42
CA PRO A 71 -20.29 -7.49 -8.84
C PRO A 71 -19.90 -6.60 -10.03
N CYS A 72 -18.79 -5.91 -9.94
CA CYS A 72 -18.36 -5.04 -11.05
C CYS A 72 -17.61 -5.79 -12.15
N HIS A 73 -17.36 -7.08 -12.01
CA HIS A 73 -16.46 -7.83 -12.88
C HIS A 73 -15.13 -7.09 -13.15
N CYS A 74 -14.68 -6.32 -12.19
CA CYS A 74 -13.49 -5.49 -12.25
C CYS A 74 -12.51 -5.88 -11.14
N THR A 75 -11.30 -5.30 -11.18
CA THR A 75 -10.29 -5.56 -10.18
C THR A 75 -10.33 -4.48 -9.08
N ASP A 76 -10.36 -4.89 -7.83
CA ASP A 76 -10.30 -3.99 -6.68
C ASP A 76 -8.86 -3.77 -6.18
N THR A 77 -7.97 -4.69 -6.50
CA THR A 77 -6.55 -4.67 -6.11
C THR A 77 -5.69 -5.08 -7.29
N LEU A 78 -4.65 -4.30 -7.58
CA LEU A 78 -3.60 -4.65 -8.53
C LEU A 78 -2.25 -4.38 -7.87
N MET A 79 -1.38 -5.39 -7.88
CA MET A 79 -0.04 -5.29 -7.30
C MET A 79 0.97 -6.02 -8.20
N ILE A 80 2.13 -5.42 -8.41
CA ILE A 80 3.29 -6.12 -8.95
C ILE A 80 4.11 -6.61 -7.76
N VAL A 81 4.29 -7.92 -7.67
CA VAL A 81 5.20 -8.56 -6.71
C VAL A 81 6.45 -8.97 -7.46
N HIS A 82 7.54 -8.29 -7.19
CA HIS A 82 8.85 -8.61 -7.75
C HIS A 82 9.64 -9.41 -6.73
N ILE A 83 10.13 -10.57 -7.14
CA ILE A 83 11.02 -11.42 -6.37
C ILE A 83 12.39 -11.33 -7.00
N SER A 84 13.40 -10.91 -6.23
CA SER A 84 14.76 -10.74 -6.72
C SER A 84 15.35 -12.02 -7.31
N GLU A 85 16.34 -11.89 -8.19
CA GLU A 85 16.99 -13.02 -8.87
C GLU A 85 17.63 -14.00 -7.88
N ASP A 86 18.24 -13.48 -6.82
CA ASP A 86 18.83 -14.24 -5.72
C ASP A 86 17.80 -14.79 -4.71
N ARG A 87 16.51 -14.45 -4.90
CA ARG A 87 15.38 -14.92 -4.07
C ARG A 87 15.44 -14.49 -2.59
N ASP A 88 16.18 -13.45 -2.25
CA ASP A 88 16.33 -12.96 -0.87
C ASP A 88 15.45 -11.75 -0.54
N ARG A 89 14.84 -11.11 -1.56
CA ARG A 89 14.01 -9.91 -1.44
C ARG A 89 12.71 -10.02 -2.24
N ALA A 90 11.64 -9.45 -1.70
CA ALA A 90 10.40 -9.21 -2.44
C ALA A 90 9.98 -7.76 -2.35
N SER A 91 9.68 -7.16 -3.47
CA SER A 91 9.21 -5.78 -3.58
C SER A 91 7.77 -5.77 -4.10
N VAL A 92 6.85 -5.20 -3.33
CA VAL A 92 5.42 -5.14 -3.66
C VAL A 92 5.05 -3.72 -4.03
N VAL A 93 4.62 -3.51 -5.27
CA VAL A 93 4.18 -2.21 -5.78
C VAL A 93 2.68 -2.24 -6.00
N SER A 94 1.93 -1.49 -5.20
CA SER A 94 0.48 -1.33 -5.37
C SER A 94 0.17 -0.32 -6.48
N LEU A 95 -0.72 -0.69 -7.38
CA LEU A 95 -1.24 0.17 -8.45
C LEU A 95 -2.66 0.61 -8.06
N PRO A 96 -2.94 1.92 -7.88
CA PRO A 96 -4.29 2.39 -7.58
C PRO A 96 -5.27 1.95 -8.68
N ARG A 97 -6.38 1.35 -8.30
CA ARG A 97 -7.37 0.82 -9.25
C ARG A 97 -7.97 1.90 -10.18
N ASP A 98 -8.03 3.15 -9.71
CA ASP A 98 -8.50 4.29 -10.47
C ASP A 98 -7.39 4.99 -11.28
N SER A 99 -6.22 4.36 -11.44
CA SER A 99 -5.13 4.89 -12.27
C SER A 99 -5.60 5.11 -13.70
N TYR A 100 -5.31 6.30 -14.24
CA TYR A 100 -5.47 6.58 -15.66
C TYR A 100 -4.56 5.65 -16.46
N ALA A 101 -5.13 4.89 -17.35
CA ALA A 101 -4.42 3.98 -18.23
C ALA A 101 -4.89 4.16 -19.68
N GLU A 102 -4.00 3.92 -20.60
CA GLU A 102 -4.32 3.75 -22.01
C GLU A 102 -4.17 2.28 -22.37
N THR A 103 -5.25 1.65 -22.82
CA THR A 103 -5.19 0.24 -23.22
C THR A 103 -4.46 0.09 -24.57
N PRO A 104 -3.72 -0.98 -24.75
CA PRO A 104 -3.30 -1.39 -26.10
C PRO A 104 -4.51 -1.85 -26.93
N PRO A 105 -4.40 -1.91 -28.26
CA PRO A 105 -5.46 -2.45 -29.12
C PRO A 105 -5.90 -3.84 -28.65
N HIS A 106 -7.21 -4.06 -28.54
CA HIS A 106 -7.78 -5.29 -28.03
C HIS A 106 -9.16 -5.58 -28.61
N THR A 107 -9.71 -6.74 -28.30
CA THR A 107 -11.11 -7.08 -28.54
C THR A 107 -11.83 -7.09 -27.21
N ASP A 108 -12.89 -6.32 -27.07
CA ASP A 108 -13.75 -6.34 -25.90
C ASP A 108 -14.46 -7.70 -25.80
N ARG A 109 -14.35 -8.32 -24.61
CA ARG A 109 -14.91 -9.68 -24.38
C ARG A 109 -16.44 -9.67 -24.26
N THR A 110 -17.02 -8.53 -23.93
CA THR A 110 -18.48 -8.39 -23.73
C THR A 110 -19.19 -8.09 -25.03
N THR A 111 -18.63 -7.16 -25.83
CA THR A 111 -19.24 -6.71 -27.09
C THR A 111 -18.71 -7.46 -28.33
N GLY A 112 -17.50 -8.04 -28.25
CA GLY A 112 -16.79 -8.62 -29.38
C GLY A 112 -16.17 -7.59 -30.33
N GLU A 113 -16.29 -6.31 -30.01
CA GLU A 113 -15.77 -5.21 -30.83
C GLU A 113 -14.25 -5.05 -30.69
N ARG A 114 -13.61 -4.66 -31.79
CA ARG A 114 -12.18 -4.31 -31.78
C ARG A 114 -11.97 -2.85 -31.45
N HIS A 115 -11.18 -2.60 -30.42
CA HIS A 115 -10.75 -1.25 -30.02
C HIS A 115 -9.29 -0.99 -30.41
N HIS A 116 -9.00 0.19 -30.93
CA HIS A 116 -7.63 0.63 -31.24
C HIS A 116 -6.80 0.98 -29.99
N GLY A 117 -7.38 0.91 -28.85
CA GLY A 117 -6.87 1.43 -27.60
C GLY A 117 -7.56 2.72 -27.23
N HIS A 118 -7.84 2.88 -25.95
CA HIS A 118 -8.54 4.03 -25.42
C HIS A 118 -8.20 4.24 -23.94
N PRO A 119 -8.40 5.46 -23.44
CA PRO A 119 -8.21 5.72 -22.02
C PRO A 119 -9.28 5.04 -21.18
N LEU A 120 -8.88 4.55 -19.98
CA LEU A 120 -9.78 3.98 -18.98
C LEU A 120 -9.16 4.08 -17.57
N LYS A 121 -9.88 3.61 -16.55
CA LYS A 121 -9.29 3.27 -15.25
C LYS A 121 -8.67 1.88 -15.32
N ILE A 122 -7.47 1.68 -14.81
CA ILE A 122 -6.73 0.43 -14.94
C ILE A 122 -7.54 -0.81 -14.52
N ASN A 123 -8.45 -0.66 -13.53
CA ASN A 123 -9.33 -1.74 -13.09
C ASN A 123 -10.37 -2.16 -14.14
N ALA A 124 -10.75 -1.26 -15.04
CA ALA A 124 -11.72 -1.56 -16.11
C ALA A 124 -11.11 -2.44 -17.21
N ALA A 125 -9.79 -2.47 -17.36
CA ALA A 125 -9.13 -3.35 -18.31
C ALA A 125 -9.50 -4.84 -18.09
N TYR A 126 -9.76 -5.23 -16.84
CA TYR A 126 -10.20 -6.58 -16.53
C TYR A 126 -11.64 -6.84 -17.03
N ALA A 127 -12.53 -5.89 -16.89
CA ALA A 127 -13.91 -6.01 -17.38
C ALA A 127 -13.95 -6.14 -18.91
N GLU A 128 -13.17 -5.33 -19.62
CA GLU A 128 -13.17 -5.29 -21.08
C GLU A 128 -12.43 -6.48 -21.71
N GLY A 129 -11.23 -6.80 -21.23
CA GLY A 129 -10.38 -7.81 -21.88
C GLY A 129 -9.86 -8.91 -20.94
N GLY A 130 -10.35 -8.95 -19.69
CA GLY A 130 -9.98 -9.96 -18.69
C GLY A 130 -8.51 -9.91 -18.31
N PRO A 131 -7.96 -11.05 -17.82
CA PRO A 131 -6.56 -11.15 -17.41
C PRO A 131 -5.56 -10.70 -18.47
N GLN A 132 -5.81 -11.02 -19.73
CA GLN A 132 -4.90 -10.69 -20.83
C GLN A 132 -4.76 -9.18 -21.03
N LEU A 133 -5.88 -8.44 -21.12
CA LEU A 133 -5.83 -7.00 -21.28
C LEU A 133 -5.25 -6.32 -20.05
N THR A 134 -5.56 -6.84 -18.84
CA THR A 134 -4.98 -6.33 -17.59
C THR A 134 -3.46 -6.43 -17.60
N VAL A 135 -2.90 -7.59 -17.95
CA VAL A 135 -1.44 -7.77 -18.05
C VAL A 135 -0.85 -6.83 -19.11
N ARG A 136 -1.43 -6.80 -20.32
CA ARG A 136 -0.93 -5.95 -21.41
C ARG A 136 -0.96 -4.47 -21.04
N THR A 137 -2.00 -4.01 -20.34
CA THR A 137 -2.12 -2.62 -19.89
C THR A 137 -1.07 -2.30 -18.83
N VAL A 138 -0.86 -3.19 -17.86
CA VAL A 138 0.18 -3.02 -16.84
C VAL A 138 1.57 -3.02 -17.47
N GLU A 139 1.88 -3.97 -18.37
CA GLU A 139 3.16 -3.99 -19.08
C GLU A 139 3.39 -2.74 -19.93
N HIS A 140 2.34 -2.24 -20.60
CA HIS A 140 2.41 -1.02 -21.40
C HIS A 140 2.72 0.21 -20.55
N MET A 141 2.11 0.33 -19.37
CA MET A 141 2.30 1.47 -18.48
C MET A 141 3.63 1.45 -17.72
N THR A 142 4.16 0.28 -17.40
CA THR A 142 5.29 0.11 -16.48
C THR A 142 6.58 -0.31 -17.17
N HIS A 143 6.47 -0.83 -18.39
CA HIS A 143 7.55 -1.50 -19.11
C HIS A 143 8.20 -2.66 -18.32
N VAL A 144 7.53 -3.15 -17.28
CA VAL A 144 7.93 -4.34 -16.52
C VAL A 144 7.25 -5.55 -17.15
N LYS A 145 8.05 -6.52 -17.57
CA LYS A 145 7.52 -7.80 -18.05
C LYS A 145 6.91 -8.57 -16.89
N ILE A 146 5.68 -9.01 -17.04
CA ILE A 146 4.98 -9.84 -16.06
C ILE A 146 5.23 -11.32 -16.39
N ASP A 147 5.89 -12.03 -15.51
CA ASP A 147 6.23 -13.46 -15.73
C ASP A 147 5.08 -14.37 -15.32
N HIS A 148 4.38 -14.04 -14.24
CA HIS A 148 3.24 -14.80 -13.75
C HIS A 148 2.05 -13.91 -13.40
N TYR A 149 0.86 -14.52 -13.39
CA TYR A 149 -0.41 -13.88 -13.05
C TYR A 149 -1.14 -14.68 -11.98
N LEU A 150 -1.50 -14.03 -10.89
CA LEU A 150 -2.31 -14.60 -9.81
C LEU A 150 -3.58 -13.78 -9.60
N GLU A 151 -4.72 -14.46 -9.56
CA GLU A 151 -6.02 -13.86 -9.27
C GLU A 151 -6.62 -14.46 -8.00
N VAL A 152 -7.05 -13.59 -7.11
CA VAL A 152 -7.61 -13.95 -5.81
C VAL A 152 -9.01 -13.33 -5.68
N ASP A 153 -10.03 -14.16 -5.54
CA ASP A 153 -11.38 -13.71 -5.20
C ASP A 153 -11.63 -13.66 -3.68
N PHE A 154 -12.78 -13.16 -3.26
CA PHE A 154 -13.11 -13.03 -1.84
C PHE A 154 -13.15 -14.35 -1.08
N THR A 155 -13.71 -15.39 -1.69
CA THR A 155 -13.77 -16.73 -1.08
C THR A 155 -12.39 -17.31 -0.90
N SER A 156 -11.55 -17.18 -1.91
CA SER A 156 -10.16 -17.63 -1.94
C SER A 156 -9.33 -16.92 -0.89
N PHE A 157 -9.52 -15.60 -0.78
CA PHE A 157 -8.86 -14.79 0.23
C PHE A 157 -9.22 -15.26 1.65
N MET A 158 -10.52 -15.39 1.95
CA MET A 158 -10.99 -15.83 3.27
C MET A 158 -10.43 -17.21 3.64
N LYS A 159 -10.51 -18.18 2.73
CA LYS A 159 -9.99 -19.54 2.94
C LYS A 159 -8.48 -19.53 3.19
N THR A 160 -7.70 -18.78 2.41
CA THR A 160 -6.25 -18.67 2.58
C THR A 160 -5.90 -18.18 3.99
N VAL A 161 -6.59 -17.12 4.45
CA VAL A 161 -6.37 -16.55 5.78
C VAL A 161 -6.72 -17.55 6.89
N ASP A 162 -7.83 -18.27 6.74
CA ASP A 162 -8.28 -19.24 7.75
C ASP A 162 -7.36 -20.45 7.85
N VAL A 163 -6.87 -20.97 6.73
CA VAL A 163 -5.91 -22.08 6.69
C VAL A 163 -4.58 -21.72 7.37
N LEU A 164 -4.15 -20.46 7.25
CA LEU A 164 -2.98 -19.94 7.94
C LEU A 164 -3.23 -19.68 9.44
N GLY A 165 -4.47 -19.84 9.90
CA GLY A 165 -4.87 -19.60 11.30
C GLY A 165 -5.02 -18.12 11.65
N GLY A 166 -5.25 -17.28 10.65
CA GLY A 166 -5.40 -15.83 10.80
C GLY A 166 -4.10 -15.05 10.65
N VAL A 167 -4.24 -13.75 10.45
CA VAL A 167 -3.13 -12.80 10.28
C VAL A 167 -3.13 -11.80 11.44
N LYS A 168 -1.98 -11.60 12.07
CA LYS A 168 -1.81 -10.61 13.13
C LYS A 168 -1.71 -9.21 12.55
N ILE A 169 -2.56 -8.33 13.01
CA ILE A 169 -2.58 -6.91 12.65
C ILE A 169 -2.56 -6.08 13.92
N CYS A 170 -1.75 -5.04 13.92
CA CYS A 170 -1.79 -4.03 14.95
C CYS A 170 -2.36 -2.71 14.42
N THR A 171 -3.15 -2.03 15.24
CA THR A 171 -3.66 -0.69 14.94
C THR A 171 -3.47 0.23 16.14
N ASP A 172 -2.95 1.43 15.89
CA ASP A 172 -2.70 2.48 16.89
C ASP A 172 -3.96 3.27 17.26
N ARG A 173 -5.03 3.13 16.48
CA ARG A 173 -6.32 3.81 16.66
C ARG A 173 -7.47 2.89 16.29
N ARG A 174 -8.67 3.24 16.74
CA ARG A 174 -9.89 2.54 16.33
C ARG A 174 -10.10 2.69 14.83
N LEU A 175 -10.29 1.57 14.14
CA LEU A 175 -10.67 1.52 12.73
C LEU A 175 -12.12 1.07 12.65
N LYS A 176 -13.00 1.98 12.25
CA LYS A 176 -14.44 1.71 12.09
C LYS A 176 -14.90 2.08 10.70
N ASP A 177 -15.53 1.14 10.01
CA ASP A 177 -16.09 1.33 8.68
C ASP A 177 -17.46 0.65 8.60
N SER A 178 -18.52 1.45 8.56
CA SER A 178 -19.90 0.96 8.51
C SER A 178 -20.25 0.24 7.21
N TYR A 179 -19.54 0.52 6.11
CA TYR A 179 -19.77 -0.12 4.82
C TYR A 179 -19.28 -1.56 4.79
N THR A 180 -18.10 -1.81 5.35
CA THR A 180 -17.53 -3.17 5.42
C THR A 180 -17.93 -3.90 6.70
N GLY A 181 -18.39 -3.20 7.72
CA GLY A 181 -18.66 -3.73 9.05
C GLY A 181 -17.42 -3.86 9.93
N LEU A 182 -16.28 -3.31 9.51
CA LEU A 182 -15.04 -3.31 10.30
C LEU A 182 -15.22 -2.48 11.57
N ASP A 183 -14.83 -3.03 12.72
CA ASP A 183 -14.73 -2.30 14.00
C ASP A 183 -13.59 -2.89 14.84
N LEU A 184 -12.39 -2.33 14.74
CA LEU A 184 -11.21 -2.75 15.47
C LEU A 184 -10.82 -1.68 16.48
N ALA A 185 -10.71 -2.05 17.75
CA ALA A 185 -10.12 -1.18 18.79
C ALA A 185 -8.60 -1.02 18.57
N PRO A 186 -7.95 0.00 19.17
CA PRO A 186 -6.49 0.05 19.20
C PRO A 186 -5.91 -1.22 19.83
N GLY A 187 -4.77 -1.70 19.29
CA GLY A 187 -4.07 -2.87 19.80
C GLY A 187 -3.84 -3.98 18.77
N ASN A 188 -3.47 -5.16 19.25
CA ASN A 188 -3.17 -6.33 18.43
C ASN A 188 -4.43 -7.17 18.21
N HIS A 189 -4.66 -7.56 16.95
CA HIS A 189 -5.76 -8.40 16.53
C HIS A 189 -5.27 -9.56 15.69
N THR A 190 -5.91 -10.73 15.80
CA THR A 190 -5.71 -11.83 14.86
C THR A 190 -6.95 -11.91 13.98
N LEU A 191 -6.85 -11.39 12.78
CA LEU A 191 -7.97 -11.34 11.83
C LEU A 191 -8.10 -12.67 11.11
N ARG A 192 -9.28 -13.25 11.11
CA ARG A 192 -9.66 -14.43 10.35
C ARG A 192 -10.36 -14.04 9.06
N GLY A 193 -10.56 -14.98 8.16
CA GLY A 193 -11.05 -14.81 6.80
C GLY A 193 -11.94 -13.61 6.53
N GLY A 194 -13.16 -13.61 7.06
CA GLY A 194 -14.10 -12.51 6.83
C GLY A 194 -13.70 -11.18 7.46
N GLU A 195 -13.12 -11.19 8.67
CA GLU A 195 -12.62 -9.97 9.32
C GLU A 195 -11.42 -9.38 8.57
N ALA A 196 -10.53 -10.26 8.10
CA ALA A 196 -9.41 -9.86 7.25
C ALA A 196 -9.93 -9.23 5.94
N LEU A 197 -10.97 -9.81 5.34
CA LEU A 197 -11.59 -9.26 4.14
C LEU A 197 -12.22 -7.88 4.40
N GLN A 198 -12.90 -7.69 5.53
CA GLN A 198 -13.40 -6.37 5.94
C GLN A 198 -12.26 -5.35 6.08
N TYR A 199 -11.14 -5.75 6.71
CA TYR A 199 -9.98 -4.89 6.92
C TYR A 199 -9.33 -4.42 5.60
N VAL A 200 -9.08 -5.34 4.66
CA VAL A 200 -8.41 -5.00 3.38
C VAL A 200 -9.34 -4.28 2.40
N ARG A 201 -10.66 -4.33 2.59
CA ARG A 201 -11.67 -3.64 1.77
C ARG A 201 -12.04 -2.25 2.30
N SER A 202 -11.83 -2.00 3.58
CA SER A 202 -12.26 -0.77 4.26
C SER A 202 -11.68 0.48 3.59
N ARG A 203 -12.52 1.50 3.36
CA ARG A 203 -12.15 2.79 2.76
C ARG A 203 -12.51 3.97 3.64
N HIS A 204 -13.47 3.78 4.55
CA HIS A 204 -14.02 4.85 5.39
C HIS A 204 -13.51 4.77 6.83
N ALA A 205 -12.58 3.86 7.13
CA ALA A 205 -11.98 3.74 8.46
C ALA A 205 -11.04 4.90 8.80
N ASP A 206 -10.58 5.65 7.79
CA ASP A 206 -9.74 6.83 7.95
C ASP A 206 -9.94 7.85 6.83
N ALA A 207 -9.41 9.06 7.02
CA ALA A 207 -9.54 10.16 6.06
C ALA A 207 -8.76 9.94 4.74
N SER A 208 -7.89 8.91 4.69
CA SER A 208 -7.06 8.61 3.51
C SER A 208 -7.79 7.81 2.44
N SER A 209 -9.05 7.38 2.68
CA SER A 209 -9.91 6.69 1.73
C SER A 209 -9.20 5.52 1.00
N ASP A 210 -8.99 5.62 -0.30
CA ASP A 210 -8.38 4.57 -1.13
C ASP A 210 -6.89 4.34 -0.81
N LEU A 211 -6.14 5.40 -0.52
CA LEU A 211 -4.74 5.29 -0.09
C LEU A 211 -4.61 4.57 1.25
N GLY A 212 -5.53 4.85 2.19
CA GLY A 212 -5.62 4.15 3.46
C GLY A 212 -5.90 2.65 3.27
N ARG A 213 -6.78 2.30 2.32
CA ARG A 213 -7.03 0.91 1.94
C ARG A 213 -5.76 0.22 1.41
N MET A 214 -5.03 0.84 0.49
CA MET A 214 -3.78 0.27 -0.03
C MET A 214 -2.74 0.05 1.08
N LYS A 215 -2.59 0.98 2.03
CA LYS A 215 -1.71 0.80 3.20
C LYS A 215 -2.16 -0.37 4.07
N ARG A 216 -3.48 -0.56 4.28
CA ARG A 216 -3.99 -1.73 5.02
C ARG A 216 -3.73 -3.04 4.27
N GLN A 217 -3.86 -3.06 2.95
CA GLN A 217 -3.49 -4.23 2.13
C GLN A 217 -2.00 -4.56 2.25
N GLN A 218 -1.12 -3.56 2.20
CA GLN A 218 0.33 -3.76 2.40
C GLN A 218 0.65 -4.30 3.80
N ARG A 219 0.04 -3.71 4.85
CA ARG A 219 0.17 -4.22 6.23
C ARG A 219 -0.30 -5.66 6.36
N PHE A 220 -1.43 -5.96 5.73
CA PHE A 220 -1.98 -7.30 5.73
C PHE A 220 -1.03 -8.30 5.05
N LEU A 221 -0.49 -7.96 3.88
CA LEU A 221 0.48 -8.80 3.18
C LEU A 221 1.76 -9.02 4.01
N ALA A 222 2.27 -7.98 4.65
CA ALA A 222 3.42 -8.12 5.56
C ALA A 222 3.12 -9.07 6.74
N GLY A 223 1.94 -8.94 7.35
CA GLY A 223 1.48 -9.86 8.40
C GLY A 223 1.25 -11.29 7.89
N LEU A 224 0.80 -11.43 6.64
CA LEU A 224 0.64 -12.73 5.99
C LEU A 224 2.00 -13.41 5.76
N VAL A 225 3.00 -12.67 5.28
CA VAL A 225 4.38 -13.14 5.12
C VAL A 225 4.97 -13.54 6.47
N ASP A 226 4.83 -12.69 7.48
CA ASP A 226 5.27 -13.01 8.85
C ASP A 226 4.61 -14.30 9.37
N ARG A 227 3.31 -14.44 9.19
CA ARG A 227 2.58 -15.65 9.58
C ARG A 227 3.05 -16.88 8.85
N ALA A 228 3.27 -16.81 7.55
CA ALA A 228 3.73 -17.93 6.74
C ALA A 228 5.15 -18.36 7.13
N THR A 229 6.04 -17.41 7.45
CA THR A 229 7.44 -17.70 7.80
C THR A 229 7.63 -18.09 9.27
N SER A 230 6.88 -17.48 10.20
CA SER A 230 7.03 -17.71 11.65
C SER A 230 6.28 -18.93 12.19
N SER A 231 5.27 -19.44 11.48
CA SER A 231 4.35 -20.47 11.99
C SER A 231 4.92 -21.90 12.00
N GLY A 232 6.18 -22.10 11.59
CA GLY A 232 6.76 -23.44 11.43
C GLY A 232 6.15 -24.25 10.27
N ILE A 233 5.25 -23.66 9.48
CA ILE A 233 4.65 -24.29 8.29
C ILE A 233 5.76 -24.72 7.32
N LEU A 234 6.75 -23.85 7.10
CA LEU A 234 7.88 -24.11 6.19
C LEU A 234 8.81 -25.22 6.67
N LEU A 235 8.80 -25.53 7.96
CA LEU A 235 9.63 -26.59 8.57
C LEU A 235 8.91 -27.95 8.63
N ASN A 236 7.59 -27.97 8.42
CA ASN A 236 6.80 -29.21 8.44
C ASN A 236 6.27 -29.51 7.03
N PRO A 237 6.82 -30.54 6.32
CA PRO A 237 6.43 -30.84 4.95
C PRO A 237 4.95 -31.14 4.77
N LEU A 238 4.30 -31.79 5.73
CA LEU A 238 2.88 -32.11 5.66
C LEU A 238 2.02 -30.84 5.79
N LYS A 239 2.32 -30.00 6.79
CA LYS A 239 1.62 -28.72 6.96
C LYS A 239 1.85 -27.80 5.75
N PHE A 240 3.09 -27.74 5.24
CA PHE A 240 3.41 -26.96 4.04
C PHE A 240 2.57 -27.40 2.85
N ARG A 241 2.52 -28.71 2.59
CA ARG A 241 1.69 -29.29 1.52
C ARG A 241 0.21 -28.94 1.69
N ASP A 242 -0.34 -29.10 2.88
CA ASP A 242 -1.78 -28.88 3.13
C ASP A 242 -2.15 -27.41 3.00
N VAL A 243 -1.32 -26.49 3.51
CA VAL A 243 -1.48 -25.05 3.31
C VAL A 243 -1.34 -24.68 1.84
N THR A 244 -0.29 -25.17 1.16
CA THR A 244 -0.06 -24.92 -0.25
C THR A 244 -1.24 -25.40 -1.10
N ARG A 245 -1.75 -26.60 -0.87
CA ARG A 245 -2.93 -27.12 -1.57
C ARG A 245 -4.17 -26.26 -1.33
N ALA A 246 -4.42 -25.84 -0.09
CA ALA A 246 -5.57 -25.01 0.23
C ALA A 246 -5.48 -23.61 -0.39
N VAL A 247 -4.30 -23.01 -0.37
CA VAL A 247 -4.03 -21.70 -1.00
C VAL A 247 -4.18 -21.81 -2.51
N LEU A 248 -3.50 -22.76 -3.13
CA LEU A 248 -3.50 -22.93 -4.59
C LEU A 248 -4.87 -23.36 -5.13
N GLY A 249 -5.60 -24.23 -4.42
CA GLY A 249 -6.98 -24.58 -4.76
C GLY A 249 -7.97 -23.42 -4.61
N SER A 250 -7.48 -22.29 -4.08
CA SER A 250 -8.26 -21.09 -3.84
C SER A 250 -7.92 -19.94 -4.78
N VAL A 251 -6.85 -20.00 -5.57
CA VAL A 251 -6.43 -18.94 -6.48
C VAL A 251 -6.56 -19.40 -7.94
N ARG A 252 -6.62 -18.44 -8.86
CA ARG A 252 -6.46 -18.69 -10.28
C ARG A 252 -5.07 -18.23 -10.71
N ALA A 253 -4.32 -19.08 -11.36
CA ALA A 253 -2.95 -18.79 -11.79
C ALA A 253 -2.79 -18.98 -13.30
N ASP A 254 -1.78 -18.33 -13.87
CA ASP A 254 -1.40 -18.62 -15.24
C ASP A 254 -0.90 -20.08 -15.40
N ARG A 255 -0.83 -20.55 -16.64
CA ARG A 255 -0.42 -21.94 -16.90
C ARG A 255 1.05 -22.21 -16.60
N GLY A 256 1.89 -21.17 -16.66
CA GLY A 256 3.31 -21.26 -16.36
C GLY A 256 3.63 -21.25 -14.87
N PHE A 257 2.67 -20.81 -14.01
CA PHE A 257 2.86 -20.86 -12.56
C PHE A 257 2.56 -22.25 -12.02
N GLY A 258 3.52 -23.14 -12.20
CA GLY A 258 3.42 -24.56 -11.87
C GLY A 258 4.05 -24.91 -10.53
N THR A 259 4.25 -26.21 -10.34
CA THR A 259 4.79 -26.77 -9.12
C THR A 259 6.26 -26.39 -8.90
N ASP A 260 7.03 -26.27 -9.97
CA ASP A 260 8.45 -25.92 -9.89
C ASP A 260 8.63 -24.50 -9.37
N GLU A 261 7.87 -23.54 -9.89
CA GLU A 261 7.83 -22.14 -9.44
C GLU A 261 7.41 -22.05 -7.97
N LEU A 262 6.45 -22.88 -7.57
CA LEU A 262 5.98 -22.94 -6.19
C LEU A 262 7.01 -23.52 -5.23
N LEU A 263 7.72 -24.55 -5.66
CA LEU A 263 8.81 -25.14 -4.88
C LEU A 263 9.98 -24.17 -4.76
N ASP A 264 10.31 -23.46 -5.83
CA ASP A 264 11.35 -22.44 -5.82
C ASP A 264 10.95 -21.24 -4.94
N LEU A 265 9.71 -20.81 -5.01
CA LEU A 265 9.17 -19.80 -4.11
C LEU A 265 9.19 -20.29 -2.65
N GLY A 266 8.78 -21.52 -2.39
CA GLY A 266 8.82 -22.13 -1.06
C GLY A 266 10.24 -22.28 -0.49
N ARG A 267 11.22 -22.58 -1.34
CA ARG A 267 12.64 -22.59 -0.94
C ARG A 267 13.15 -21.19 -0.62
N ALA A 268 12.84 -20.23 -1.47
CA ALA A 268 13.18 -18.82 -1.25
C ALA A 268 12.58 -18.27 0.06
N MET A 269 11.33 -18.64 0.37
CA MET A 269 10.67 -18.22 1.60
C MET A 269 11.31 -18.74 2.89
N ARG A 270 12.20 -19.74 2.84
CA ARG A 270 12.92 -20.20 4.04
C ARG A 270 13.89 -19.16 4.61
N THR A 271 14.48 -18.35 3.75
CA THR A 271 15.38 -17.25 4.13
C THR A 271 14.64 -15.92 4.22
N PHE A 272 13.37 -15.91 3.84
CA PHE A 272 12.54 -14.72 3.79
C PHE A 272 12.14 -14.28 5.20
N SER A 273 12.24 -13.01 5.45
CA SER A 273 11.81 -12.37 6.69
C SER A 273 10.94 -11.14 6.37
N PRO A 274 10.15 -10.64 7.31
CA PRO A 274 9.45 -9.37 7.09
C PRO A 274 10.37 -8.23 6.67
N SER A 275 11.63 -8.22 7.14
CA SER A 275 12.63 -7.21 6.76
C SER A 275 13.13 -7.32 5.31
N SER A 276 12.99 -8.50 4.69
CA SER A 276 13.30 -8.74 3.27
C SER A 276 12.18 -8.29 2.33
N SER A 277 11.03 -7.88 2.88
CA SER A 277 9.87 -7.44 2.11
C SER A 277 9.80 -5.92 2.07
N GLU A 278 9.61 -5.38 0.87
CA GLU A 278 9.46 -3.94 0.62
C GLU A 278 8.07 -3.68 0.04
N PHE A 279 7.38 -2.68 0.57
CA PHE A 279 6.03 -2.31 0.14
C PHE A 279 5.99 -0.84 -0.26
N THR A 280 5.43 -0.55 -1.42
CA THR A 280 5.21 0.82 -1.86
C THR A 280 3.95 0.93 -2.73
N THR A 281 3.51 2.14 -2.95
CA THR A 281 2.49 2.49 -3.95
C THR A 281 3.17 3.26 -5.06
N VAL A 282 2.74 3.06 -6.31
CA VAL A 282 3.24 3.87 -7.43
C VAL A 282 3.11 5.36 -7.11
N PRO A 283 4.14 6.17 -7.34
CA PRO A 283 4.12 7.59 -7.03
C PRO A 283 2.99 8.32 -7.75
N ILE A 284 2.15 9.00 -6.98
CA ILE A 284 0.99 9.73 -7.48
C ILE A 284 1.40 11.16 -7.79
N GLY A 285 1.14 11.61 -9.01
CA GLY A 285 1.34 12.99 -9.44
C GLY A 285 0.07 13.84 -9.26
N ARG A 286 -1.10 13.29 -9.60
CA ARG A 286 -2.37 14.04 -9.51
C ARG A 286 -3.53 13.11 -9.15
N MET A 287 -4.22 13.43 -8.06
CA MET A 287 -5.51 12.86 -7.70
C MET A 287 -6.66 13.62 -8.37
N GLY A 288 -7.76 12.94 -8.66
CA GLY A 288 -8.95 13.59 -9.20
C GLY A 288 -8.76 14.14 -10.63
N TYR A 289 -7.92 13.53 -11.44
CA TYR A 289 -7.76 13.90 -12.84
C TYR A 289 -9.02 13.50 -13.63
N ALA A 290 -9.80 14.50 -14.03
CA ALA A 290 -11.06 14.28 -14.75
C ALA A 290 -10.77 13.90 -16.22
N VAL A 291 -11.37 12.81 -16.67
CA VAL A 291 -11.31 12.33 -18.04
C VAL A 291 -12.73 12.20 -18.57
N LYS A 292 -13.00 12.80 -19.75
CA LYS A 292 -14.33 12.78 -20.38
C LYS A 292 -14.78 11.32 -20.63
N GLY A 293 -15.98 10.98 -20.19
CA GLY A 293 -16.55 9.64 -20.33
C GLY A 293 -16.07 8.61 -19.27
N ILE A 294 -15.02 8.91 -18.50
CA ILE A 294 -14.44 7.98 -17.51
C ILE A 294 -14.62 8.51 -16.08
N GLY A 295 -14.67 9.83 -15.92
CA GLY A 295 -14.78 10.48 -14.63
C GLY A 295 -13.43 10.77 -13.96
N SER A 296 -13.37 10.70 -12.64
CA SER A 296 -12.18 11.01 -11.84
C SER A 296 -11.19 9.84 -11.87
N THR A 297 -9.94 10.13 -12.21
CA THR A 297 -8.84 9.17 -12.29
C THR A 297 -7.64 9.63 -11.45
N VAL A 298 -6.64 8.76 -11.31
CA VAL A 298 -5.36 9.03 -10.65
C VAL A 298 -4.26 9.04 -11.70
N LYS A 299 -3.54 10.14 -11.86
CA LYS A 299 -2.33 10.19 -12.68
C LYS A 299 -1.09 9.93 -11.84
N TRP A 300 -0.22 9.08 -12.36
CA TRP A 300 1.09 8.84 -11.75
C TRP A 300 2.04 9.99 -12.00
N ASP A 301 3.01 10.19 -11.11
CA ASP A 301 4.16 11.04 -11.36
C ASP A 301 5.08 10.34 -12.38
N PRO A 302 5.27 10.89 -13.59
CA PRO A 302 5.95 10.17 -14.66
C PRO A 302 7.43 9.90 -14.32
N VAL A 303 8.11 10.85 -13.68
CA VAL A 303 9.55 10.73 -13.39
C VAL A 303 9.80 9.75 -12.24
N ARG A 304 9.01 9.85 -11.16
CA ARG A 304 9.17 8.97 -9.99
C ARG A 304 8.70 7.55 -10.30
N SER A 305 7.62 7.40 -11.08
CA SER A 305 7.11 6.09 -11.47
C SER A 305 8.08 5.36 -12.39
N GLU A 306 8.67 6.06 -13.38
CA GLU A 306 9.69 5.46 -14.24
C GLU A 306 10.93 5.01 -13.42
N ARG A 307 11.34 5.82 -12.45
CA ARG A 307 12.45 5.46 -11.55
C ARG A 307 12.14 4.21 -10.71
N LEU A 308 10.90 4.11 -10.22
CA LEU A 308 10.41 2.95 -9.48
C LEU A 308 10.41 1.68 -10.35
N PHE A 309 9.80 1.75 -11.53
CA PHE A 309 9.71 0.58 -12.42
C PHE A 309 11.07 0.20 -13.01
N LYS A 310 11.95 1.19 -13.24
CA LYS A 310 13.35 0.90 -13.61
C LYS A 310 14.07 0.13 -12.50
N ALA A 311 13.84 0.45 -11.22
CA ALA A 311 14.44 -0.30 -10.12
C ALA A 311 13.96 -1.77 -10.12
N LEU A 312 12.67 -2.04 -10.41
CA LEU A 312 12.16 -3.41 -10.56
C LEU A 312 12.84 -4.13 -11.74
N ARG A 313 12.92 -3.48 -12.91
CA ARG A 313 13.55 -4.08 -14.11
C ARG A 313 15.04 -4.38 -13.90
N ASP A 314 15.73 -3.55 -13.13
CA ASP A 314 17.15 -3.69 -12.80
C ASP A 314 17.39 -4.57 -11.54
N ASP A 315 16.35 -5.18 -10.98
CA ASP A 315 16.39 -5.96 -9.73
C ASP A 315 17.06 -5.22 -8.55
N LYS A 316 16.79 -3.91 -8.43
CA LYS A 316 17.34 -3.08 -7.36
C LYS A 316 16.35 -2.94 -6.21
N PRO A 317 16.85 -2.86 -4.95
CA PRO A 317 16.00 -2.54 -3.81
C PRO A 317 15.24 -1.23 -4.03
N LEU A 318 13.95 -1.21 -3.68
CA LEU A 318 13.13 0.00 -3.71
C LEU A 318 13.46 0.93 -2.55
N ALA A 319 13.72 0.36 -1.37
CA ALA A 319 14.30 1.08 -0.25
C ALA A 319 15.79 1.29 -0.55
N THR A 320 16.16 2.44 -1.09
CA THR A 320 17.56 2.86 -1.00
C THR A 320 17.96 2.80 0.47
N ALA A 321 19.13 2.20 0.76
CA ALA A 321 19.70 2.17 2.11
C ALA A 321 19.54 3.57 2.72
N PRO A 322 19.09 3.69 3.98
CA PRO A 322 18.90 4.99 4.57
C PRO A 322 20.23 5.71 4.37
N ARG A 323 20.24 6.75 3.52
CA ARG A 323 21.28 7.75 3.65
C ARG A 323 21.26 8.02 5.14
N THR A 324 22.37 7.86 5.79
CA THR A 324 22.61 8.28 7.16
C THR A 324 22.39 9.80 7.20
N ALA A 325 21.14 10.20 6.95
CA ALA A 325 20.64 11.49 7.33
C ALA A 325 20.76 11.45 8.84
N ARG A 326 21.72 12.21 9.37
CA ARG A 326 21.88 12.49 10.79
C ARG A 326 20.50 12.43 11.42
N ARG A 327 20.29 11.51 12.33
CA ARG A 327 19.09 11.40 13.18
C ARG A 327 18.98 12.70 13.98
N GLY A 328 18.47 13.74 13.34
CA GLY A 328 17.79 14.82 14.03
C GLY A 328 16.42 14.27 14.37
N THR A 329 16.11 14.22 15.64
CA THR A 329 14.85 13.78 16.24
C THR A 329 13.69 14.65 15.75
N ALA A 330 13.23 14.47 14.50
CA ALA A 330 12.06 15.16 14.00
C ALA A 330 10.82 14.50 14.60
N VAL A 331 10.03 15.30 15.32
CA VAL A 331 8.77 14.85 15.92
C VAL A 331 7.75 14.57 14.78
N ARG A 332 7.06 13.42 14.84
CA ARG A 332 5.98 13.10 13.90
C ARG A 332 4.76 13.98 14.14
N VAL A 333 4.15 14.49 13.07
CA VAL A 333 2.96 15.33 13.08
C VAL A 333 1.95 14.91 12.04
N GLU A 334 0.68 15.28 12.21
CA GLU A 334 -0.40 14.87 11.33
C GLU A 334 -0.49 15.66 10.02
N VAL A 335 -0.12 16.95 10.05
CA VAL A 335 -0.21 17.85 8.89
C VAL A 335 1.18 18.32 8.50
N ALA A 336 1.51 18.20 7.21
CA ALA A 336 2.81 18.60 6.70
C ALA A 336 3.08 20.10 6.89
N PRO A 337 4.28 20.51 7.36
CA PRO A 337 4.62 21.91 7.57
C PRO A 337 4.32 22.80 6.35
N GLN A 338 4.54 22.29 5.14
CA GLN A 338 4.32 22.99 3.87
C GLN A 338 2.84 23.31 3.60
N GLN A 339 1.92 22.62 4.26
CA GLN A 339 0.48 22.85 4.15
C GLN A 339 -0.04 23.84 5.20
N ILE A 340 0.78 24.20 6.19
CA ILE A 340 0.40 25.05 7.29
C ILE A 340 0.84 26.48 7.02
N ARG A 341 -0.13 27.41 6.93
CA ARG A 341 0.11 28.84 6.80
C ARG A 341 0.23 29.45 8.19
N VAL A 342 1.29 30.25 8.41
CA VAL A 342 1.60 30.85 9.71
C VAL A 342 1.87 32.34 9.58
N GLN A 343 1.20 33.15 10.40
CA GLN A 343 1.52 34.55 10.65
C GLN A 343 2.22 34.64 12.01
N VAL A 344 3.39 35.27 12.07
CA VAL A 344 4.14 35.42 13.33
C VAL A 344 4.04 36.84 13.84
N GLU A 345 3.76 36.98 15.12
CA GLU A 345 3.73 38.25 15.85
C GLU A 345 4.65 38.21 17.05
N ASN A 346 5.24 39.35 17.38
CA ASN A 346 6.03 39.55 18.59
C ASN A 346 5.11 39.91 19.74
N GLY A 347 4.95 39.05 20.72
CA GLY A 347 4.22 39.28 21.96
C GLY A 347 5.10 39.77 23.10
N THR A 348 6.29 40.31 22.81
CA THR A 348 7.24 40.77 23.80
C THR A 348 7.84 42.10 23.39
N GLY A 349 8.53 42.77 24.33
CA GLY A 349 9.32 43.96 24.03
C GLY A 349 10.67 43.68 23.32
N THR A 350 11.00 42.41 23.03
CA THR A 350 12.31 42.04 22.46
C THR A 350 12.38 42.35 20.96
N PRO A 351 13.23 43.26 20.49
CA PRO A 351 13.31 43.61 19.08
C PRO A 351 13.69 42.38 18.20
N GLY A 352 13.03 42.27 17.05
CA GLY A 352 13.34 41.24 16.03
C GLY A 352 12.92 39.81 16.40
N LEU A 353 12.26 39.53 17.51
CA LEU A 353 11.86 38.18 17.92
C LEU A 353 10.96 37.51 16.88
N ALA A 354 9.90 38.20 16.44
CA ALA A 354 9.01 37.64 15.41
C ALA A 354 9.74 37.30 14.11
N LYS A 355 10.72 38.13 13.69
CA LYS A 355 11.54 37.87 12.49
C LYS A 355 12.39 36.61 12.65
N ARG A 356 12.98 36.36 13.83
CA ARG A 356 13.76 35.15 14.11
C ARG A 356 12.87 33.91 14.11
N VAL A 357 11.71 33.95 14.75
CA VAL A 357 10.76 32.82 14.80
C VAL A 357 10.19 32.54 13.42
N ASP A 358 9.84 33.56 12.62
CA ASP A 358 9.38 33.41 11.24
C ASP A 358 10.44 32.73 10.37
N ALA A 359 11.69 33.17 10.45
CA ALA A 359 12.79 32.56 9.71
C ALA A 359 13.05 31.11 10.13
N ALA A 360 12.98 30.79 11.43
CA ALA A 360 13.16 29.44 11.94
C ALA A 360 12.02 28.50 11.51
N LEU A 361 10.77 28.96 11.53
CA LEU A 361 9.61 28.20 11.02
C LEU A 361 9.76 27.94 9.52
N ARG A 362 10.17 28.94 8.74
CA ARG A 362 10.43 28.78 7.30
C ARG A 362 11.55 27.78 7.01
N ALA A 363 12.63 27.84 7.78
CA ALA A 363 13.75 26.90 7.66
C ALA A 363 13.37 25.44 8.00
N THR A 364 12.26 25.24 8.76
CA THR A 364 11.69 23.92 9.07
C THR A 364 10.54 23.52 8.13
N GLY A 365 10.26 24.31 7.08
CA GLY A 365 9.34 23.99 6.01
C GLY A 365 7.93 24.57 6.13
N PHE A 366 7.60 25.33 7.20
CA PHE A 366 6.29 25.99 7.30
C PHE A 366 6.14 27.14 6.31
N ARG A 367 4.93 27.34 5.78
CA ARG A 367 4.60 28.49 4.93
C ARG A 367 4.29 29.69 5.81
N THR A 368 5.28 30.53 6.09
CA THR A 368 5.02 31.79 6.77
C THR A 368 4.52 32.86 5.81
N THR A 369 3.81 33.86 6.32
CA THR A 369 3.40 35.03 5.52
C THR A 369 4.58 35.92 5.09
N GLY A 370 5.75 35.73 5.71
CA GLY A 370 6.95 36.54 5.48
C GLY A 370 6.85 38.00 5.97
N ARG A 371 5.78 38.33 6.69
CA ARG A 371 5.51 39.65 7.23
C ARG A 371 5.31 39.58 8.73
N PRO A 372 6.40 39.37 9.52
CA PRO A 372 6.29 39.35 10.98
C PRO A 372 5.80 40.68 11.48
N ALA A 373 4.88 40.65 12.43
CA ALA A 373 4.23 41.83 13.00
C ALA A 373 4.58 42.02 14.51
N THR A 374 4.29 43.17 15.06
CA THR A 374 4.30 43.39 16.52
C THR A 374 2.89 43.14 17.05
N GLY A 375 2.77 42.29 18.06
CA GLY A 375 1.50 42.05 18.75
C GLY A 375 1.02 43.25 19.55
N ARG A 376 -0.29 43.29 19.84
CA ARG A 376 -0.87 44.31 20.69
C ARG A 376 -0.46 44.17 22.17
N ASP A 377 -0.29 42.94 22.60
CA ASP A 377 0.19 42.57 23.93
C ASP A 377 1.69 42.26 23.84
N THR A 378 2.50 42.97 24.64
CA THR A 378 3.95 42.81 24.69
C THR A 378 4.43 42.08 25.97
N SER A 379 3.49 41.59 26.78
CA SER A 379 3.77 40.89 28.04
C SER A 379 3.63 39.36 27.98
N VAL A 380 3.53 38.81 26.77
CA VAL A 380 3.29 37.40 26.57
C VAL A 380 4.50 36.57 26.99
N ARG A 381 4.30 35.70 27.98
CA ARG A 381 5.37 34.81 28.49
C ARG A 381 5.50 33.56 27.66
N ARG A 382 4.39 32.81 27.45
CA ARG A 382 4.36 31.60 26.60
C ARG A 382 3.98 31.93 25.16
N THR A 383 4.62 31.29 24.21
CA THR A 383 4.20 31.40 22.82
C THR A 383 2.78 30.83 22.67
N VAL A 384 1.89 31.61 22.05
CA VAL A 384 0.49 31.22 21.82
C VAL A 384 0.26 30.98 20.35
N ILE A 385 -0.38 29.84 20.02
CA ILE A 385 -0.82 29.51 18.67
C ILE A 385 -2.34 29.65 18.63
N SER A 386 -2.82 30.74 18.04
CA SER A 386 -4.24 30.94 17.79
C SER A 386 -4.65 30.31 16.47
N HIS A 387 -5.76 29.58 16.47
CA HIS A 387 -6.27 28.87 15.28
C HIS A 387 -7.79 28.82 15.25
N ASP A 388 -8.37 28.76 14.06
CA ASP A 388 -9.79 28.43 13.91
C ASP A 388 -9.99 26.93 14.26
N PRO A 389 -11.05 26.54 15.01
CA PRO A 389 -11.29 25.15 15.40
C PRO A 389 -11.25 24.14 14.24
N ARG A 390 -11.59 24.56 13.03
CA ARG A 390 -11.50 23.74 11.81
C ARG A 390 -10.07 23.33 11.44
N TRP A 391 -9.05 24.02 11.97
CA TRP A 391 -7.62 23.82 11.72
C TRP A 391 -6.87 23.28 12.94
N ASP A 392 -7.57 22.63 13.87
CA ASP A 392 -7.00 22.06 15.10
C ASP A 392 -5.82 21.10 14.82
N ARG A 393 -5.93 20.24 13.82
CA ARG A 393 -4.86 19.32 13.43
C ARG A 393 -3.59 20.05 12.96
N SER A 394 -3.76 21.11 12.18
CA SER A 394 -2.65 21.97 11.76
C SER A 394 -2.01 22.70 12.94
N ALA A 395 -2.83 23.16 13.90
CA ALA A 395 -2.35 23.81 15.12
C ALA A 395 -1.55 22.84 16.00
N LYS A 396 -2.01 21.60 16.19
CA LYS A 396 -1.27 20.56 16.91
C LYS A 396 0.07 20.24 16.25
N SER A 397 0.10 20.18 14.91
CA SER A 397 1.34 19.96 14.14
C SER A 397 2.33 21.12 14.30
N LEU A 398 1.84 22.37 14.34
CA LEU A 398 2.67 23.55 14.60
C LEU A 398 3.16 23.62 16.06
N ALA A 399 2.31 23.22 17.02
CA ALA A 399 2.69 23.17 18.45
C ALA A 399 3.81 22.14 18.70
N ALA A 400 3.81 21.02 17.98
CA ALA A 400 4.91 20.05 18.05
C ALA A 400 6.25 20.64 17.58
N ALA A 401 6.22 21.62 16.66
CA ALA A 401 7.39 22.37 16.23
C ALA A 401 7.80 23.48 17.21
N LEU A 402 6.86 23.97 18.02
CA LEU A 402 7.06 25.02 19.02
C LEU A 402 6.77 24.48 20.44
N PRO A 403 7.68 23.68 21.03
CA PRO A 403 7.46 23.05 22.34
C PRO A 403 7.17 24.08 23.43
N GLY A 404 6.17 23.76 24.27
CA GLY A 404 5.73 24.65 25.35
C GLY A 404 4.76 25.76 24.92
N SER A 405 4.37 25.80 23.63
CA SER A 405 3.33 26.73 23.17
C SER A 405 1.94 26.34 23.65
N GLU A 406 1.08 27.32 23.82
CA GLU A 406 -0.34 27.18 24.15
C GLU A 406 -1.19 27.24 22.90
N LEU A 407 -2.16 26.34 22.78
CA LEU A 407 -3.15 26.35 21.69
C LEU A 407 -4.38 27.14 22.12
N ARG A 408 -4.79 28.11 21.30
CA ARG A 408 -5.98 28.94 21.56
C ARG A 408 -6.93 28.89 20.37
N ALA A 409 -8.10 28.28 20.56
CA ALA A 409 -9.14 28.25 19.55
C ALA A 409 -9.81 29.63 19.42
N VAL A 410 -9.85 30.16 18.19
CA VAL A 410 -10.47 31.46 17.86
C VAL A 410 -11.37 31.23 16.63
N PRO A 411 -12.69 31.07 16.83
CA PRO A 411 -13.62 30.87 15.70
C PRO A 411 -13.53 32.06 14.72
N GLY A 412 -13.55 31.74 13.42
CA GLY A 412 -13.50 32.72 12.33
C GLY A 412 -12.11 33.23 11.98
N LEU A 413 -11.04 32.76 12.59
CA LEU A 413 -9.66 33.16 12.24
C LEU A 413 -9.24 32.75 10.83
N GLY A 414 -9.90 31.73 10.28
CA GLY A 414 -9.61 31.24 8.93
C GLY A 414 -8.40 30.29 8.84
N PRO A 415 -7.84 30.08 7.64
CA PRO A 415 -6.85 29.03 7.39
C PRO A 415 -5.42 29.38 7.79
N THR A 416 -5.15 30.61 8.22
CA THR A 416 -3.81 31.06 8.65
C THR A 416 -3.71 31.02 10.16
N LEU A 417 -2.81 30.21 10.69
CA LEU A 417 -2.54 30.13 12.12
C LEU A 417 -1.70 31.33 12.54
N LYS A 418 -1.98 31.87 13.72
CA LYS A 418 -1.29 33.02 14.28
C LYS A 418 -0.41 32.60 15.43
N VAL A 419 0.89 32.81 15.32
CA VAL A 419 1.87 32.57 16.39
C VAL A 419 2.23 33.89 17.05
N THR A 420 1.86 34.05 18.30
CA THR A 420 2.31 35.19 19.14
C THR A 420 3.51 34.71 19.98
N ALA A 421 4.71 35.12 19.59
CA ALA A 421 5.94 34.70 20.25
C ALA A 421 6.08 35.33 21.65
N GLY A 422 6.28 34.48 22.66
CA GLY A 422 6.46 34.86 24.06
C GLY A 422 7.94 34.92 24.47
N THR A 423 8.21 35.21 25.75
CA THR A 423 9.57 35.26 26.29
C THR A 423 10.18 33.89 26.59
N GLU A 424 9.33 32.84 26.76
CA GLU A 424 9.76 31.49 27.07
C GLU A 424 10.00 30.72 25.77
N SER A 425 11.17 30.11 25.61
CA SER A 425 11.60 29.18 24.52
C SER A 425 11.23 29.57 23.08
N HIS A 426 12.25 29.76 22.25
CA HIS A 426 12.10 30.13 20.84
C HIS A 426 12.70 29.06 19.90
N GLN A 427 13.01 27.86 20.41
CA GLN A 427 13.54 26.78 19.58
C GLN A 427 12.44 26.16 18.73
N VAL A 428 12.56 26.33 17.41
CA VAL A 428 11.73 25.63 16.46
C VAL A 428 12.36 24.25 16.17
N ARG A 429 11.64 23.20 16.53
CA ARG A 429 12.05 21.81 16.24
C ARG A 429 11.61 21.42 14.84
N ARG A 430 12.41 20.63 14.18
CA ARG A 430 11.98 20.00 12.94
C ARG A 430 10.88 18.98 13.25
N VAL A 431 9.78 19.10 12.53
CA VAL A 431 8.68 18.14 12.54
C VAL A 431 8.54 17.54 11.16
N ARG A 432 8.06 16.32 11.09
CA ARG A 432 7.81 15.60 9.83
C ARG A 432 6.40 15.03 9.88
N ALA A 433 5.57 15.44 8.94
CA ALA A 433 4.36 14.68 8.70
C ALA A 433 4.74 13.37 8.02
N ASP A 434 4.00 12.32 8.29
CA ASP A 434 3.95 11.19 7.38
C ASP A 434 3.20 11.70 6.14
N ASP A 435 3.95 12.32 5.23
CA ASP A 435 3.39 12.91 4.02
C ASP A 435 3.05 11.81 3.02
N PRO A 436 1.78 11.60 2.71
CA PRO A 436 1.41 10.71 1.61
C PRO A 436 1.88 11.26 0.24
N GLU A 437 2.26 12.55 0.17
CA GLU A 437 2.60 13.21 -1.11
C GLU A 437 4.11 13.45 -1.31
N GLN A 438 4.97 13.35 -0.28
CA GLN A 438 6.41 13.68 -0.38
C GLN A 438 7.36 12.58 0.10
N GLY A 439 6.90 11.34 0.22
CA GLY A 439 7.84 10.23 0.32
C GLY A 439 8.64 10.14 -1.00
N GLU A 440 9.90 10.60 -1.03
CA GLU A 440 10.87 9.90 -1.84
C GLU A 440 10.72 8.43 -1.49
N SER A 441 10.07 7.68 -2.37
CA SER A 441 9.73 6.28 -2.20
C SER A 441 9.11 5.99 -0.81
N GLY A 442 7.79 6.08 -0.67
CA GLY A 442 7.06 5.59 0.51
C GLY A 442 7.20 4.08 0.66
N VAL A 443 8.43 3.59 0.53
CA VAL A 443 8.80 2.19 0.70
C VAL A 443 8.85 1.90 2.18
N VAL A 444 7.98 1.00 2.62
CA VAL A 444 7.92 0.50 3.99
C VAL A 444 8.41 -0.93 3.99
N ARG A 445 9.30 -1.28 4.91
CA ARG A 445 9.70 -2.66 5.10
C ARG A 445 8.66 -3.43 5.90
N GLY A 446 8.56 -4.73 5.65
CA GLY A 446 7.56 -5.56 6.31
C GLY A 446 7.65 -5.55 7.85
N ASN A 447 8.84 -5.41 8.43
CA ASN A 447 9.03 -5.27 9.87
C ASN A 447 8.65 -3.89 10.44
N GLU A 448 8.44 -2.88 9.59
CA GLU A 448 8.00 -1.54 10.00
C GLU A 448 6.47 -1.40 9.97
N VAL A 449 5.78 -2.42 9.49
CA VAL A 449 4.32 -2.42 9.29
C VAL A 449 3.57 -2.83 10.56
N GLY A 450 4.25 -3.44 11.54
CA GLY A 450 3.70 -3.77 12.86
C GLY A 450 3.59 -2.55 13.79
N CYS A 451 2.84 -2.69 14.91
CA CYS A 451 3.04 -1.77 16.02
C CYS A 451 4.40 -2.07 16.66
N ALA A 452 5.15 -1.02 16.95
CA ALA A 452 6.40 -1.11 17.70
C ALA A 452 6.14 -1.56 19.14
#